data_1cd490e39cc3623a98cf16b0db25d4cd
#
_entry.id   1cd490e39cc3623a98cf16b0db25d4cd
#
_cell.length_a   1.000
_cell.length_b   1.000
_cell.length_c   1.000
_cell.angle_alpha   90.00
_cell.angle_beta   90.00
_cell.angle_gamma   90.00
#
_symmetry.space_group_name_H-M   'P 1'
#
loop_
_entity.id
_entity.type
_entity.pdbx_description
1 polymer ?
#
loop_
_entity_poly.entity_id
_entity_poly.type
_entity_poly.pdbx_seq_one_letter_code
_entity_poly.pdbx_strand_id
1 'polypeptide(L)'
;MVRHRDEERRPYGRHEPMKVLVIGGDGMAGHMLLRYLAARTSYEVFYTTEQEKTDCRRPWPLPGAGLRLDASDSVMVDKLVEAVRPDLIVNALGIMYDAARQRELEAVRINGLLPHQLAELADRLAARLIQISTDSVFLGDRGCYEERHVPDGTTAYARTKALGEVVRAPHLTIRTSLIGPELQEEGGGLLPWFLRQQGEIRGFVRVPWNGVTTLELARFIHYAAERGGRLSGIVHLTAGETVSKYELLERMKRIFEKRDVRIRPDDTVALDRTLRSTRPELDFAVPGYDHMLEELREWMEAAP
;
A
#
# COMPACT_ATOMS: atom_id res chain seq x y z
N MET A 1 17.57 42.12 -4.31
CA MET A 1 16.46 42.28 -5.24
C MET A 1 16.11 40.88 -5.78
N VAL A 2 15.30 40.12 -5.05
CA VAL A 2 14.90 38.72 -5.38
C VAL A 2 13.58 38.84 -6.13
N ARG A 3 13.60 38.45 -7.41
CA ARG A 3 12.37 38.41 -8.24
C ARG A 3 11.55 37.20 -7.82
N HIS A 4 10.38 37.46 -7.22
CA HIS A 4 9.29 36.48 -7.13
C HIS A 4 8.95 36.04 -8.57
N ARG A 5 9.09 34.75 -8.86
CA ARG A 5 8.47 34.16 -10.04
C ARG A 5 6.99 33.98 -9.70
N ASP A 6 6.15 34.74 -10.39
CA ASP A 6 4.71 34.56 -10.39
C ASP A 6 4.38 33.10 -10.78
N GLU A 7 3.56 32.45 -9.98
CA GLU A 7 2.88 31.20 -10.34
C GLU A 7 1.97 31.54 -11.56
N GLU A 8 2.40 31.20 -12.76
CA GLU A 8 1.55 31.16 -13.93
C GLU A 8 0.43 30.16 -13.70
N ARG A 9 -0.73 30.64 -13.26
CA ARG A 9 -2.00 29.91 -13.29
C ARG A 9 -2.27 29.50 -14.73
N ARG A 10 -2.25 28.20 -15.03
CA ARG A 10 -2.68 27.67 -16.31
C ARG A 10 -4.10 28.18 -16.60
N PRO A 11 -4.40 28.68 -17.81
CA PRO A 11 -5.71 29.23 -18.13
C PRO A 11 -6.78 28.13 -18.12
N TYR A 12 -7.98 28.47 -17.68
CA TYR A 12 -9.20 27.64 -17.69
C TYR A 12 -9.47 27.11 -19.10
N GLY A 13 -9.15 25.86 -19.37
CA GLY A 13 -9.45 25.17 -20.61
C GLY A 13 -9.24 23.66 -20.44
N ARG A 14 -10.32 22.88 -20.49
CA ARG A 14 -10.43 21.41 -20.42
C ARG A 14 -9.40 20.80 -19.46
N HIS A 15 -9.80 20.55 -18.23
CA HIS A 15 -8.96 19.80 -17.29
C HIS A 15 -8.74 18.41 -17.87
N GLU A 16 -7.58 18.17 -18.47
CA GLU A 16 -7.18 16.80 -18.76
C GLU A 16 -7.23 16.00 -17.45
N PRO A 17 -7.76 14.77 -17.47
CA PRO A 17 -7.81 13.94 -16.26
C PRO A 17 -6.40 13.73 -15.71
N MET A 18 -6.26 13.71 -14.38
CA MET A 18 -4.98 13.39 -13.73
C MET A 18 -4.48 12.02 -14.20
N LYS A 19 -3.24 11.97 -14.67
CA LYS A 19 -2.59 10.70 -15.05
C LYS A 19 -1.94 10.05 -13.84
N VAL A 20 -2.40 8.86 -13.49
CA VAL A 20 -1.89 8.09 -12.36
C VAL A 20 -1.19 6.83 -12.87
N LEU A 21 0.07 6.64 -12.48
CA LEU A 21 0.82 5.42 -12.74
C LEU A 21 0.97 4.60 -11.45
N VAL A 22 0.40 3.40 -11.42
CA VAL A 22 0.53 2.45 -10.30
C VAL A 22 1.59 1.41 -10.64
N ILE A 23 2.72 1.44 -9.91
CA ILE A 23 3.76 0.42 -10.02
C ILE A 23 3.35 -0.79 -9.16
N GLY A 24 3.26 -1.98 -9.77
CA GLY A 24 2.78 -3.19 -9.10
C GLY A 24 1.25 -3.26 -9.02
N GLY A 25 0.56 -3.01 -10.13
CA GLY A 25 -0.89 -2.97 -10.19
C GLY A 25 -1.58 -4.31 -9.92
N ASP A 26 -0.89 -5.44 -10.03
CA ASP A 26 -1.41 -6.78 -9.76
C ASP A 26 -1.11 -7.29 -8.33
N GLY A 27 -0.41 -6.52 -7.51
CA GLY A 27 -0.22 -6.82 -6.09
C GLY A 27 -1.47 -6.55 -5.24
N MET A 28 -1.44 -7.00 -3.97
CA MET A 28 -2.55 -6.86 -3.00
C MET A 28 -3.07 -5.42 -2.85
N ALA A 29 -2.19 -4.45 -2.73
CA ALA A 29 -2.56 -3.04 -2.64
C ALA A 29 -2.91 -2.44 -4.01
N GLY A 30 -2.14 -2.80 -5.05
CA GLY A 30 -2.26 -2.24 -6.39
C GLY A 30 -3.61 -2.51 -7.03
N HIS A 31 -4.06 -3.77 -7.05
CA HIS A 31 -5.31 -4.12 -7.73
C HIS A 31 -6.55 -3.50 -7.07
N MET A 32 -6.56 -3.39 -5.75
CA MET A 32 -7.63 -2.70 -5.04
C MET A 32 -7.64 -1.20 -5.33
N LEU A 33 -6.45 -0.58 -5.37
CA LEU A 33 -6.30 0.82 -5.76
C LEU A 33 -6.83 1.07 -7.18
N LEU A 34 -6.45 0.23 -8.15
CA LEU A 34 -6.92 0.35 -9.54
C LEU A 34 -8.45 0.29 -9.62
N ARG A 35 -9.07 -0.69 -8.96
CA ARG A 35 -10.53 -0.82 -8.91
C ARG A 35 -11.20 0.40 -8.27
N TYR A 36 -10.64 0.86 -7.14
CA TYR A 36 -11.18 2.03 -6.44
C TYR A 36 -11.09 3.29 -7.32
N LEU A 37 -9.93 3.57 -7.92
CA LEU A 37 -9.75 4.75 -8.76
C LEU A 37 -10.69 4.74 -9.98
N ALA A 38 -10.84 3.59 -10.63
CA ALA A 38 -11.76 3.45 -11.77
C ALA A 38 -13.23 3.67 -11.38
N ALA A 39 -13.64 3.26 -10.17
CA ALA A 39 -15.02 3.39 -9.71
C ALA A 39 -15.34 4.77 -9.12
N ARG A 40 -14.34 5.54 -8.65
CA ARG A 40 -14.54 6.73 -7.81
C ARG A 40 -13.90 8.00 -8.37
N THR A 41 -13.13 7.92 -9.45
CA THR A 41 -12.45 9.08 -10.04
C THR A 41 -12.58 9.09 -11.56
N SER A 42 -12.25 10.24 -12.15
CA SER A 42 -12.08 10.37 -13.61
C SER A 42 -10.60 10.33 -14.03
N TYR A 43 -9.71 9.76 -13.21
CA TYR A 43 -8.29 9.70 -13.50
C TYR A 43 -8.00 8.79 -14.69
N GLU A 44 -7.00 9.15 -15.48
CA GLU A 44 -6.42 8.26 -16.49
C GLU A 44 -5.40 7.35 -15.82
N VAL A 45 -5.74 6.07 -15.65
CA VAL A 45 -4.96 5.13 -14.84
C VAL A 45 -4.14 4.20 -15.71
N PHE A 46 -2.82 4.20 -15.47
CA PHE A 46 -1.84 3.25 -15.98
C PHE A 46 -1.35 2.38 -14.84
N TYR A 47 -1.01 1.13 -15.11
CA TYR A 47 -0.41 0.26 -14.11
C TYR A 47 0.65 -0.66 -14.70
N THR A 48 1.58 -1.10 -13.88
CA THR A 48 2.61 -2.06 -14.28
C THR A 48 2.36 -3.44 -13.71
N THR A 49 2.77 -4.45 -14.46
CA THR A 49 2.74 -5.87 -14.10
C THR A 49 3.93 -6.58 -14.74
N GLU A 50 4.46 -7.62 -14.10
CA GLU A 50 5.45 -8.51 -14.68
C GLU A 50 4.85 -9.50 -15.69
N GLN A 51 3.57 -9.85 -15.50
CA GLN A 51 2.87 -10.87 -16.29
C GLN A 51 2.35 -10.30 -17.60
N GLU A 52 2.28 -11.16 -18.63
CA GLU A 52 1.60 -10.81 -19.86
C GLU A 52 0.08 -10.69 -19.65
N LYS A 53 -0.57 -9.79 -20.43
CA LYS A 53 -2.03 -9.49 -20.34
C LYS A 53 -2.95 -10.71 -20.51
N THR A 54 -2.43 -11.85 -20.93
CA THR A 54 -3.17 -13.05 -21.33
C THR A 54 -3.43 -14.05 -20.21
N ASP A 55 -3.10 -13.74 -18.95
CA ASP A 55 -3.40 -14.67 -17.86
C ASP A 55 -4.89 -14.64 -17.50
N CYS A 56 -5.65 -15.53 -18.18
CA CYS A 56 -7.10 -15.73 -17.99
C CYS A 56 -7.48 -16.25 -16.59
N ARG A 57 -6.51 -16.53 -15.73
CA ARG A 57 -6.72 -17.08 -14.38
C ARG A 57 -6.95 -15.99 -13.34
N ARG A 58 -6.89 -14.72 -13.71
CA ARG A 58 -7.18 -13.61 -12.76
C ARG A 58 -8.68 -13.60 -12.44
N PRO A 59 -9.05 -13.57 -11.16
CA PRO A 59 -10.46 -13.56 -10.75
C PRO A 59 -11.19 -12.28 -11.20
N TRP A 60 -10.45 -11.19 -11.48
CA TRP A 60 -11.03 -9.92 -11.93
C TRP A 60 -10.14 -9.24 -12.97
N PRO A 61 -10.75 -8.64 -14.02
CA PRO A 61 -10.00 -7.78 -14.94
C PRO A 61 -9.51 -6.53 -14.19
N LEU A 62 -8.25 -6.14 -14.44
CA LEU A 62 -7.72 -4.89 -13.88
C LEU A 62 -8.12 -3.71 -14.77
N PRO A 63 -8.76 -2.67 -14.22
CA PRO A 63 -9.10 -1.48 -14.98
C PRO A 63 -7.87 -0.63 -15.25
N GLY A 64 -7.89 0.12 -16.37
CA GLY A 64 -6.80 0.98 -16.80
C GLY A 64 -5.91 0.35 -17.87
N ALA A 65 -4.84 1.05 -18.25
CA ALA A 65 -3.87 0.61 -19.24
C ALA A 65 -2.71 -0.15 -18.57
N GLY A 66 -2.69 -1.48 -18.73
CA GLY A 66 -1.61 -2.33 -18.22
C GLY A 66 -0.36 -2.28 -19.09
N LEU A 67 0.79 -2.08 -18.46
CA LEU A 67 2.12 -2.00 -19.08
C LEU A 67 3.02 -3.07 -18.45
N ARG A 68 3.78 -3.79 -19.28
CA ARG A 68 4.76 -4.74 -18.79
C ARG A 68 5.99 -4.01 -18.28
N LEU A 69 6.47 -4.36 -17.09
CA LEU A 69 7.66 -3.79 -16.48
C LEU A 69 8.43 -4.85 -15.69
N ASP A 70 9.70 -5.01 -16.00
CA ASP A 70 10.69 -5.54 -15.06
C ASP A 70 11.20 -4.36 -14.22
N ALA A 71 10.73 -4.26 -12.98
CA ALA A 71 11.09 -3.16 -12.09
C ALA A 71 12.52 -3.25 -11.54
N SER A 72 13.25 -4.34 -11.80
CA SER A 72 14.67 -4.47 -11.52
C SER A 72 15.56 -3.84 -12.60
N ASP A 73 15.01 -3.60 -13.80
CA ASP A 73 15.65 -2.89 -14.90
C ASP A 73 15.41 -1.37 -14.80
N SER A 74 16.37 -0.65 -14.26
CA SER A 74 16.28 0.80 -14.05
C SER A 74 16.06 1.58 -15.36
N VAL A 75 16.62 1.12 -16.48
CA VAL A 75 16.46 1.80 -17.78
C VAL A 75 15.03 1.60 -18.31
N MET A 76 14.46 0.43 -18.10
CA MET A 76 13.07 0.15 -18.48
C MET A 76 12.10 0.99 -17.62
N VAL A 77 12.38 1.16 -16.32
CA VAL A 77 11.62 2.05 -15.42
C VAL A 77 11.64 3.49 -15.93
N ASP A 78 12.84 4.04 -16.23
CA ASP A 78 12.99 5.40 -16.74
C ASP A 78 12.17 5.62 -18.01
N LYS A 79 12.36 4.76 -19.03
CA LYS A 79 11.65 4.84 -20.31
C LYS A 79 10.13 4.78 -20.15
N LEU A 80 9.64 3.90 -19.26
CA LEU A 80 8.21 3.74 -19.04
C LEU A 80 7.61 5.00 -18.38
N VAL A 81 8.23 5.51 -17.33
CA VAL A 81 7.75 6.71 -16.63
C VAL A 81 7.81 7.93 -17.53
N GLU A 82 8.87 8.08 -18.35
CA GLU A 82 9.01 9.17 -19.31
C GLU A 82 7.99 9.08 -20.47
N ALA A 83 7.61 7.85 -20.88
CA ALA A 83 6.58 7.66 -21.93
C ALA A 83 5.17 7.93 -21.40
N VAL A 84 4.85 7.52 -20.17
CA VAL A 84 3.52 7.75 -19.54
C VAL A 84 3.35 9.23 -19.14
N ARG A 85 4.42 9.87 -18.65
CA ARG A 85 4.39 11.25 -18.10
C ARG A 85 3.26 11.44 -17.07
N PRO A 86 3.24 10.66 -15.98
CA PRO A 86 2.17 10.74 -15.00
C PRO A 86 2.26 12.04 -14.18
N ASP A 87 1.10 12.48 -13.65
CA ASP A 87 1.04 13.53 -12.62
C ASP A 87 1.27 12.95 -11.23
N LEU A 88 0.89 11.67 -11.04
CA LEU A 88 1.05 10.94 -9.78
C LEU A 88 1.59 9.53 -10.05
N ILE A 89 2.65 9.15 -9.34
CA ILE A 89 3.15 7.77 -9.28
C ILE A 89 2.77 7.19 -7.92
N VAL A 90 2.15 6.00 -7.90
CA VAL A 90 1.92 5.23 -6.68
C VAL A 90 2.73 3.96 -6.74
N ASN A 91 3.71 3.82 -5.86
CA ASN A 91 4.51 2.60 -5.79
C ASN A 91 3.90 1.62 -4.76
N ALA A 92 3.19 0.61 -5.29
CA ALA A 92 2.59 -0.48 -4.53
C ALA A 92 3.40 -1.79 -4.65
N LEU A 93 4.55 -1.76 -5.34
CA LEU A 93 5.40 -2.93 -5.52
C LEU A 93 6.29 -3.17 -4.31
N GLY A 94 6.54 -4.44 -3.99
CA GLY A 94 7.48 -4.82 -2.97
C GLY A 94 7.69 -6.33 -2.87
N ILE A 95 8.93 -6.73 -2.60
CA ILE A 95 9.29 -8.11 -2.31
C ILE A 95 9.17 -8.31 -0.81
N MET A 96 8.31 -9.24 -0.38
CA MET A 96 7.89 -9.39 1.01
C MET A 96 8.58 -10.56 1.74
N TYR A 97 8.74 -10.45 3.03
CA TYR A 97 9.13 -11.48 4.00
C TYR A 97 10.21 -12.49 3.53
N ASP A 98 9.87 -13.75 3.39
CA ASP A 98 10.81 -14.81 3.00
C ASP A 98 11.36 -14.63 1.59
N ALA A 99 10.58 -14.10 0.65
CA ALA A 99 11.07 -13.78 -0.67
C ALA A 99 12.16 -12.70 -0.63
N ALA A 100 12.03 -11.69 0.24
CA ALA A 100 13.07 -10.67 0.45
C ALA A 100 14.35 -11.27 1.06
N ARG A 101 14.23 -12.28 1.93
CA ARG A 101 15.39 -12.99 2.49
C ARG A 101 16.08 -13.87 1.46
N GLN A 102 15.32 -14.56 0.61
CA GLN A 102 15.86 -15.47 -0.42
C GLN A 102 16.45 -14.73 -1.61
N ARG A 103 15.91 -13.54 -1.93
CA ARG A 103 16.31 -12.69 -3.07
C ARG A 103 16.74 -11.30 -2.58
N GLU A 104 17.74 -11.26 -1.64
CA GLU A 104 18.08 -10.03 -0.91
C GLU A 104 18.54 -8.90 -1.84
N LEU A 105 19.37 -9.20 -2.85
CA LEU A 105 19.83 -8.19 -3.82
C LEU A 105 18.65 -7.60 -4.62
N GLU A 106 17.73 -8.43 -5.03
CA GLU A 106 16.52 -7.98 -5.74
C GLU A 106 15.63 -7.16 -4.80
N ALA A 107 15.49 -7.58 -3.52
CA ALA A 107 14.77 -6.80 -2.52
C ALA A 107 15.42 -5.43 -2.26
N VAL A 108 16.76 -5.32 -2.27
CA VAL A 108 17.43 -4.02 -2.19
C VAL A 108 17.08 -3.14 -3.39
N ARG A 109 17.06 -3.69 -4.61
CA ARG A 109 16.70 -2.95 -5.82
C ARG A 109 15.25 -2.49 -5.81
N ILE A 110 14.32 -3.40 -5.55
CA ILE A 110 12.87 -3.15 -5.66
C ILE A 110 12.33 -2.40 -4.44
N ASN A 111 12.65 -2.84 -3.22
CA ASN A 111 12.13 -2.19 -2.01
C ASN A 111 12.90 -0.93 -1.65
N GLY A 112 14.22 -0.90 -1.93
CA GLY A 112 15.12 0.17 -1.48
C GLY A 112 15.41 1.23 -2.54
N LEU A 113 15.92 0.85 -3.71
CA LEU A 113 16.40 1.80 -4.70
C LEU A 113 15.30 2.34 -5.61
N LEU A 114 14.40 1.48 -6.08
CA LEU A 114 13.30 1.86 -6.99
C LEU A 114 12.47 3.05 -6.47
N PRO A 115 12.06 3.14 -5.18
CA PRO A 115 11.33 4.29 -4.69
C PRO A 115 12.07 5.63 -4.88
N HIS A 116 13.38 5.65 -4.69
CA HIS A 116 14.20 6.84 -4.89
C HIS A 116 14.34 7.19 -6.37
N GLN A 117 14.52 6.19 -7.24
CA GLN A 117 14.51 6.39 -8.70
C GLN A 117 13.17 6.97 -9.17
N LEU A 118 12.05 6.42 -8.70
CA LEU A 118 10.71 6.94 -9.02
C LEU A 118 10.51 8.38 -8.51
N ALA A 119 11.06 8.71 -7.34
CA ALA A 119 11.00 10.06 -6.81
C ALA A 119 11.80 11.06 -7.66
N GLU A 120 12.99 10.68 -8.14
CA GLU A 120 13.80 11.52 -9.04
C GLU A 120 13.12 11.70 -10.41
N LEU A 121 12.49 10.65 -10.94
CA LEU A 121 11.71 10.72 -12.16
C LEU A 121 10.50 11.64 -11.98
N ALA A 122 9.80 11.52 -10.86
CA ALA A 122 8.67 12.40 -10.54
C ALA A 122 9.10 13.87 -10.45
N ASP A 123 10.24 14.16 -9.79
CA ASP A 123 10.79 15.54 -9.72
C ASP A 123 11.07 16.10 -11.11
N ARG A 124 11.70 15.32 -12.02
CA ARG A 124 11.99 15.74 -13.39
C ARG A 124 10.72 16.05 -14.22
N LEU A 125 9.62 15.37 -13.91
CA LEU A 125 8.33 15.54 -14.60
C LEU A 125 7.38 16.50 -13.92
N ALA A 126 7.78 17.15 -12.81
CA ALA A 126 6.91 17.92 -11.91
C ALA A 126 5.70 17.08 -11.40
N ALA A 127 5.90 15.78 -11.27
CA ALA A 127 4.95 14.82 -10.73
C ALA A 127 5.19 14.57 -9.24
N ARG A 128 4.36 13.73 -8.63
CA ARG A 128 4.46 13.35 -7.23
C ARG A 128 4.57 11.83 -7.08
N LEU A 129 5.35 11.36 -6.10
CA LEU A 129 5.37 9.96 -5.68
C LEU A 129 4.58 9.76 -4.38
N ILE A 130 3.74 8.73 -4.34
CA ILE A 130 3.22 8.11 -3.12
C ILE A 130 3.86 6.72 -2.99
N GLN A 131 4.67 6.53 -1.94
CA GLN A 131 5.36 5.28 -1.62
C GLN A 131 4.61 4.54 -0.53
N ILE A 132 4.25 3.27 -0.75
CA ILE A 132 3.69 2.41 0.27
C ILE A 132 4.83 1.73 1.04
N SER A 133 4.91 2.00 2.35
CA SER A 133 5.83 1.36 3.30
C SER A 133 5.04 0.48 4.29
N THR A 134 5.65 0.07 5.38
CA THR A 134 5.12 -0.94 6.30
C THR A 134 5.45 -0.63 7.76
N ASP A 135 4.61 -1.12 8.70
CA ASP A 135 4.91 -1.18 10.13
C ASP A 135 6.11 -2.08 10.45
N SER A 136 6.38 -3.04 9.56
CA SER A 136 7.48 -4.00 9.71
C SER A 136 8.88 -3.37 9.60
N VAL A 137 8.99 -2.08 9.26
CA VAL A 137 10.25 -1.33 9.40
C VAL A 137 10.69 -1.22 10.87
N PHE A 138 9.79 -1.48 11.80
CA PHE A 138 10.07 -1.51 13.24
C PHE A 138 10.24 -2.92 13.77
N LEU A 139 11.08 -3.06 14.82
CA LEU A 139 11.33 -4.34 15.48
C LEU A 139 10.06 -4.91 16.13
N GLY A 140 9.25 -4.07 16.77
CA GLY A 140 7.99 -4.48 17.41
C GLY A 140 8.14 -4.88 18.87
N ASP A 141 9.07 -4.28 19.58
CA ASP A 141 9.33 -4.51 21.00
C ASP A 141 8.61 -3.55 21.95
N ARG A 142 8.06 -2.44 21.42
CA ARG A 142 7.44 -1.39 22.26
C ARG A 142 6.07 -0.89 21.81
N GLY A 143 5.71 -1.01 20.54
CA GLY A 143 4.46 -0.47 19.97
C GLY A 143 4.38 1.06 19.92
N CYS A 144 3.24 1.56 19.49
CA CYS A 144 2.94 2.99 19.35
C CYS A 144 4.05 3.80 18.68
N TYR A 145 4.61 3.26 17.60
CA TYR A 145 5.68 3.93 16.85
C TYR A 145 5.13 5.17 16.13
N GLU A 146 5.84 6.29 16.30
CA GLU A 146 5.52 7.57 15.66
C GLU A 146 6.35 7.78 14.38
N GLU A 147 5.94 8.71 13.50
CA GLU A 147 6.61 8.97 12.22
C GLU A 147 8.10 9.32 12.38
N ARG A 148 8.46 10.00 13.47
CA ARG A 148 9.84 10.42 13.80
C ARG A 148 10.73 9.27 14.29
N HIS A 149 10.16 8.12 14.64
CA HIS A 149 10.97 7.02 15.13
C HIS A 149 11.79 6.41 13.99
N VAL A 150 13.08 6.16 14.29
CA VAL A 150 14.01 5.54 13.34
C VAL A 150 13.62 4.06 13.16
N PRO A 151 13.50 3.58 11.92
CA PRO A 151 13.33 2.17 11.64
C PRO A 151 14.46 1.32 12.25
N ASP A 152 14.08 0.29 13.01
CA ASP A 152 15.00 -0.59 13.75
C ASP A 152 14.77 -2.08 13.45
N GLY A 153 13.90 -2.40 12.49
CA GLY A 153 13.62 -3.75 12.03
C GLY A 153 14.85 -4.43 11.41
N THR A 154 15.09 -5.69 11.79
CA THR A 154 16.33 -6.41 11.47
C THR A 154 16.22 -7.36 10.27
N THR A 155 15.01 -7.69 9.82
CA THR A 155 14.82 -8.60 8.68
C THR A 155 15.22 -7.94 7.35
N ALA A 156 15.55 -8.73 6.33
CA ALA A 156 15.85 -8.23 4.98
C ALA A 156 14.68 -7.37 4.45
N TYR A 157 13.45 -7.82 4.67
CA TYR A 157 12.24 -7.05 4.32
C TYR A 157 12.19 -5.68 5.03
N ALA A 158 12.36 -5.68 6.36
CA ALA A 158 12.34 -4.46 7.16
C ALA A 158 13.39 -3.43 6.70
N ARG A 159 14.63 -3.88 6.56
CA ARG A 159 15.77 -3.04 6.15
C ARG A 159 15.59 -2.47 4.74
N THR A 160 15.17 -3.30 3.79
CA THR A 160 15.00 -2.87 2.40
C THR A 160 13.80 -1.94 2.24
N LYS A 161 12.69 -2.16 2.98
CA LYS A 161 11.56 -1.23 3.00
C LYS A 161 11.90 0.10 3.66
N ALA A 162 12.64 0.07 4.77
CA ALA A 162 13.13 1.29 5.44
C ALA A 162 14.07 2.11 4.54
N LEU A 163 14.97 1.43 3.80
CA LEU A 163 15.83 2.08 2.81
C LEU A 163 15.05 2.82 1.73
N GLY A 164 13.89 2.28 1.30
CA GLY A 164 13.07 2.87 0.24
C GLY A 164 12.07 3.94 0.71
N GLU A 165 12.14 4.41 1.95
CA GLU A 165 11.26 5.48 2.43
C GLU A 165 11.74 6.84 1.92
N VAL A 166 10.93 7.46 1.06
CA VAL A 166 11.18 8.80 0.51
C VAL A 166 10.55 9.84 1.43
N VAL A 167 11.38 10.67 2.06
CA VAL A 167 10.96 11.62 3.10
C VAL A 167 10.88 13.08 2.63
N ARG A 168 11.40 13.39 1.42
CA ARG A 168 11.43 14.76 0.90
C ARG A 168 10.11 15.16 0.23
N ALA A 169 9.69 16.41 0.44
CA ALA A 169 8.57 16.99 -0.30
C ALA A 169 8.89 17.07 -1.81
N PRO A 170 7.88 16.94 -2.70
CA PRO A 170 6.44 16.83 -2.42
C PRO A 170 5.96 15.38 -2.22
N HIS A 171 6.87 14.42 -2.14
CA HIS A 171 6.55 13.00 -2.07
C HIS A 171 5.98 12.60 -0.72
N LEU A 172 5.25 11.49 -0.70
CA LEU A 172 4.61 10.93 0.49
C LEU A 172 5.00 9.47 0.66
N THR A 173 5.46 9.09 1.84
CA THR A 173 5.61 7.69 2.26
C THR A 173 4.56 7.34 3.29
N ILE A 174 3.79 6.28 3.04
CA ILE A 174 2.72 5.79 3.91
C ILE A 174 3.22 4.54 4.63
N ARG A 175 3.43 4.60 5.95
CA ARG A 175 3.64 3.42 6.78
C ARG A 175 2.29 2.91 7.25
N THR A 176 2.01 1.64 7.03
CA THR A 176 0.76 0.98 7.46
C THR A 176 0.95 -0.53 7.52
N SER A 177 -0.02 -1.24 8.03
CA SER A 177 -0.16 -2.69 7.90
C SER A 177 -1.47 -2.97 7.17
N LEU A 178 -1.49 -3.98 6.30
CA LEU A 178 -2.59 -4.19 5.36
C LEU A 178 -3.21 -5.58 5.48
N ILE A 179 -4.53 -5.61 5.31
CA ILE A 179 -5.28 -6.81 4.99
C ILE A 179 -6.16 -6.57 3.76
N GLY A 180 -6.22 -7.57 2.88
CA GLY A 180 -7.04 -7.48 1.68
C GLY A 180 -6.95 -8.76 0.85
N PRO A 181 -7.76 -8.85 -0.21
CA PRO A 181 -7.68 -9.94 -1.16
C PRO A 181 -6.38 -9.88 -1.96
N GLU A 182 -5.98 -11.00 -2.52
CA GLU A 182 -4.86 -11.12 -3.45
C GLU A 182 -5.33 -11.77 -4.75
N LEU A 183 -4.73 -11.38 -5.86
CA LEU A 183 -5.05 -11.96 -7.18
C LEU A 183 -4.36 -13.31 -7.38
N GLN A 184 -3.25 -13.54 -6.68
CA GLN A 184 -2.48 -14.79 -6.75
C GLN A 184 -2.97 -15.75 -5.67
N GLU A 185 -3.24 -17.00 -6.03
CA GLU A 185 -3.70 -18.04 -5.09
C GLU A 185 -2.68 -18.34 -3.99
N GLU A 186 -1.39 -18.22 -4.30
CA GLU A 186 -0.28 -18.45 -3.36
C GLU A 186 0.08 -17.22 -2.52
N GLY A 187 -0.74 -16.18 -2.54
CA GLY A 187 -0.52 -14.95 -1.80
C GLY A 187 -0.39 -15.16 -0.29
N GLY A 188 0.59 -14.46 0.32
CA GLY A 188 0.95 -14.59 1.73
C GLY A 188 0.15 -13.70 2.69
N GLY A 189 -0.85 -12.98 2.23
CA GLY A 189 -1.65 -12.06 3.03
C GLY A 189 -2.56 -12.77 4.04
N LEU A 190 -2.83 -12.09 5.17
CA LEU A 190 -3.60 -12.67 6.27
C LEU A 190 -5.02 -13.07 5.86
N LEU A 191 -5.72 -12.25 5.06
CA LEU A 191 -7.09 -12.54 4.65
C LEU A 191 -7.19 -13.75 3.73
N PRO A 192 -6.44 -13.86 2.60
CA PRO A 192 -6.45 -15.07 1.78
C PRO A 192 -6.00 -16.31 2.55
N TRP A 193 -4.99 -16.19 3.39
CA TRP A 193 -4.55 -17.29 4.27
C TRP A 193 -5.72 -17.76 5.15
N PHE A 194 -6.40 -16.85 5.84
CA PHE A 194 -7.51 -17.15 6.74
C PHE A 194 -8.68 -17.82 6.01
N LEU A 195 -9.06 -17.31 4.84
CA LEU A 195 -10.18 -17.86 4.07
C LEU A 195 -9.92 -19.30 3.58
N ARG A 196 -8.66 -19.68 3.39
CA ARG A 196 -8.27 -21.07 3.05
C ARG A 196 -8.22 -22.03 4.23
N GLN A 197 -8.20 -21.53 5.49
CA GLN A 197 -8.08 -22.38 6.66
C GLN A 197 -9.35 -23.20 6.90
N GLN A 198 -9.19 -24.38 7.54
CA GLN A 198 -10.24 -25.24 8.04
C GLN A 198 -9.81 -25.83 9.39
N GLY A 199 -10.77 -26.24 10.21
CA GLY A 199 -10.49 -26.84 11.51
C GLY A 199 -9.99 -25.83 12.54
N GLU A 200 -8.91 -26.15 13.24
CA GLU A 200 -8.42 -25.33 14.35
C GLU A 200 -7.18 -24.55 13.94
N ILE A 201 -7.18 -23.22 14.19
CA ILE A 201 -6.05 -22.33 13.99
C ILE A 201 -5.73 -21.56 15.27
N ARG A 202 -4.53 -20.99 15.35
CA ARG A 202 -4.11 -20.12 16.46
C ARG A 202 -4.34 -18.65 16.13
N GLY A 203 -4.82 -17.88 17.11
CA GLY A 203 -4.89 -16.43 17.05
C GLY A 203 -4.06 -15.81 18.16
N PHE A 204 -3.07 -14.97 17.80
CA PHE A 204 -2.14 -14.38 18.77
C PHE A 204 -2.82 -13.24 19.56
N VAL A 205 -2.94 -13.42 20.88
CA VAL A 205 -3.56 -12.44 21.79
C VAL A 205 -2.62 -11.31 22.20
N ARG A 206 -1.29 -11.53 22.09
CA ARG A 206 -0.25 -10.55 22.46
C ARG A 206 0.43 -9.92 21.23
N VAL A 207 -0.27 -9.95 20.08
CA VAL A 207 0.16 -9.29 18.85
C VAL A 207 -0.89 -8.26 18.47
N PRO A 208 -0.85 -7.05 19.07
CA PRO A 208 -1.76 -5.97 18.72
C PRO A 208 -1.52 -5.50 17.28
N TRP A 209 -2.58 -5.04 16.64
CA TRP A 209 -2.58 -4.59 15.27
C TRP A 209 -3.54 -3.41 15.08
N ASN A 210 -3.12 -2.40 14.34
CA ASN A 210 -3.94 -1.24 13.99
C ASN A 210 -3.78 -0.82 12.53
N GLY A 211 -3.51 -1.78 11.66
CA GLY A 211 -3.49 -1.56 10.21
C GLY A 211 -4.90 -1.37 9.63
N VAL A 212 -4.96 -1.25 8.31
CA VAL A 212 -6.19 -0.97 7.57
C VAL A 212 -6.45 -2.00 6.46
N THR A 213 -7.64 -1.96 5.85
CA THR A 213 -7.90 -2.74 4.64
C THR A 213 -7.25 -2.10 3.42
N THR A 214 -7.02 -2.90 2.37
CA THR A 214 -6.52 -2.37 1.09
C THR A 214 -7.50 -1.39 0.44
N LEU A 215 -8.79 -1.52 0.71
CA LEU A 215 -9.81 -0.55 0.29
C LEU A 215 -9.61 0.80 0.99
N GLU A 216 -9.34 0.78 2.30
CA GLU A 216 -9.11 1.99 3.07
C GLU A 216 -7.79 2.67 2.68
N LEU A 217 -6.75 1.89 2.36
CA LEU A 217 -5.53 2.44 1.77
C LEU A 217 -5.82 3.12 0.43
N ALA A 218 -6.66 2.54 -0.43
CA ALA A 218 -7.01 3.17 -1.71
C ALA A 218 -7.76 4.50 -1.52
N ARG A 219 -8.68 4.58 -0.55
CA ARG A 219 -9.34 5.82 -0.14
C ARG A 219 -8.35 6.87 0.34
N PHE A 220 -7.40 6.45 1.18
CA PHE A 220 -6.35 7.34 1.68
C PHE A 220 -5.43 7.86 0.57
N ILE A 221 -5.04 7.02 -0.39
CA ILE A 221 -4.23 7.44 -1.54
C ILE A 221 -4.98 8.48 -2.38
N HIS A 222 -6.28 8.27 -2.64
CA HIS A 222 -7.12 9.26 -3.32
C HIS A 222 -7.19 10.59 -2.55
N TYR A 223 -7.47 10.54 -1.24
CA TYR A 223 -7.43 11.70 -0.35
C TYR A 223 -6.08 12.44 -0.41
N ALA A 224 -4.97 11.71 -0.40
CA ALA A 224 -3.63 12.29 -0.48
C ALA A 224 -3.32 12.89 -1.87
N ALA A 225 -3.86 12.29 -2.94
CA ALA A 225 -3.75 12.83 -4.30
C ALA A 225 -4.41 14.20 -4.43
N GLU A 226 -5.63 14.35 -3.92
CA GLU A 226 -6.39 15.61 -3.93
C GLU A 226 -5.71 16.73 -3.11
N ARG A 227 -4.91 16.39 -2.12
CA ARG A 227 -4.16 17.37 -1.31
C ARG A 227 -2.82 17.78 -1.90
N GLY A 228 -2.35 17.09 -2.93
CA GLY A 228 -1.07 17.38 -3.57
C GLY A 228 0.09 17.41 -2.56
N GLY A 229 1.09 18.24 -2.80
CA GLY A 229 2.29 18.36 -1.94
C GLY A 229 2.06 18.88 -0.53
N ARG A 230 0.84 19.30 -0.16
CA ARG A 230 0.51 19.75 1.20
C ARG A 230 0.62 18.63 2.25
N LEU A 231 0.45 17.37 1.84
CA LEU A 231 0.72 16.19 2.66
C LEU A 231 1.95 15.49 2.11
N SER A 232 3.11 15.66 2.74
CA SER A 232 4.40 15.12 2.27
C SER A 232 5.23 14.53 3.41
N GLY A 233 6.32 13.84 3.08
CA GLY A 233 7.16 13.13 4.05
C GLY A 233 6.56 11.80 4.48
N ILE A 234 6.74 11.41 5.74
CA ILE A 234 6.19 10.16 6.28
C ILE A 234 4.85 10.42 6.97
N VAL A 235 3.88 9.54 6.73
CA VAL A 235 2.62 9.46 7.49
C VAL A 235 2.36 8.04 7.95
N HIS A 236 1.73 7.90 9.10
CA HIS A 236 1.19 6.65 9.60
C HIS A 236 -0.30 6.57 9.30
N LEU A 237 -0.71 5.60 8.47
CA LEU A 237 -2.11 5.30 8.23
C LEU A 237 -2.52 4.13 9.13
N THR A 238 -3.39 4.41 10.11
CA THR A 238 -3.82 3.45 11.13
C THR A 238 -5.31 3.50 11.34
N ALA A 239 -5.90 2.38 11.76
CA ALA A 239 -7.22 2.38 12.34
C ALA A 239 -7.25 3.18 13.66
N GLY A 240 -8.42 3.74 14.01
CA GLY A 240 -8.62 4.46 15.26
C GLY A 240 -8.64 3.56 16.50
N GLU A 241 -8.76 2.25 16.31
CA GLU A 241 -8.72 1.24 17.38
C GLU A 241 -7.57 0.24 17.15
N THR A 242 -7.12 -0.38 18.22
CA THR A 242 -6.13 -1.47 18.18
C THR A 242 -6.82 -2.76 18.60
N VAL A 243 -6.61 -3.83 17.83
CA VAL A 243 -7.11 -5.18 18.13
C VAL A 243 -5.96 -6.16 18.16
N SER A 244 -6.07 -7.26 18.90
CA SER A 244 -5.12 -8.36 18.76
C SER A 244 -5.33 -9.11 17.43
N LYS A 245 -4.33 -9.86 16.99
CA LYS A 245 -4.50 -10.74 15.81
C LYS A 245 -5.60 -11.80 16.06
N TYR A 246 -5.80 -12.23 17.30
CA TYR A 246 -6.90 -13.09 17.69
C TYR A 246 -8.26 -12.42 17.44
N GLU A 247 -8.47 -11.22 17.97
CA GLU A 247 -9.72 -10.46 17.78
C GLU A 247 -9.98 -10.12 16.31
N LEU A 248 -8.94 -9.78 15.56
CA LEU A 248 -9.05 -9.53 14.13
C LEU A 248 -9.55 -10.78 13.39
N LEU A 249 -9.00 -11.95 13.67
CA LEU A 249 -9.43 -13.21 13.08
C LEU A 249 -10.88 -13.57 13.47
N GLU A 250 -11.30 -13.33 14.71
CA GLU A 250 -12.70 -13.54 15.14
C GLU A 250 -13.66 -12.59 14.41
N ARG A 251 -13.30 -11.32 14.21
CA ARG A 251 -14.08 -10.38 13.38
C ARG A 251 -14.18 -10.85 11.93
N MET A 252 -13.04 -11.24 11.34
CA MET A 252 -13.00 -11.80 9.98
C MET A 252 -13.87 -13.05 9.86
N LYS A 253 -13.79 -13.97 10.83
CA LYS A 253 -14.63 -15.17 10.89
C LYS A 253 -16.12 -14.83 10.84
N ARG A 254 -16.54 -13.86 11.63
CA ARG A 254 -17.93 -13.43 11.70
C ARG A 254 -18.39 -12.76 10.39
N ILE A 255 -17.60 -11.81 9.87
CA ILE A 255 -17.96 -10.99 8.71
C ILE A 255 -17.91 -11.79 7.42
N PHE A 256 -16.91 -12.65 7.22
CA PHE A 256 -16.79 -13.52 6.05
C PHE A 256 -17.51 -14.86 6.21
N GLU A 257 -18.30 -15.03 7.26
CA GLU A 257 -19.12 -16.22 7.53
C GLU A 257 -18.34 -17.55 7.52
N LYS A 258 -17.06 -17.52 7.95
CA LYS A 258 -16.15 -18.66 7.96
C LYS A 258 -16.46 -19.61 9.14
N ARG A 259 -17.45 -20.51 8.95
CA ARG A 259 -17.99 -21.39 10.03
C ARG A 259 -17.14 -22.63 10.30
N ASP A 260 -16.31 -23.03 9.34
CA ASP A 260 -15.47 -24.25 9.36
C ASP A 260 -14.13 -24.06 10.09
N VAL A 261 -13.92 -22.91 10.74
CA VAL A 261 -12.70 -22.58 11.48
C VAL A 261 -13.01 -22.32 12.95
N ARG A 262 -12.21 -22.91 13.85
CA ARG A 262 -12.15 -22.60 15.28
C ARG A 262 -10.85 -21.88 15.59
N ILE A 263 -10.92 -20.67 16.17
CA ILE A 263 -9.75 -19.90 16.52
C ILE A 263 -9.43 -20.12 18.00
N ARG A 264 -8.21 -20.59 18.32
CA ARG A 264 -7.72 -20.72 19.70
C ARG A 264 -6.83 -19.53 20.04
N PRO A 265 -7.04 -18.91 21.22
CA PRO A 265 -6.13 -17.88 21.70
C PRO A 265 -4.74 -18.46 21.95
N ASP A 266 -3.69 -17.74 21.52
CA ASP A 266 -2.28 -18.11 21.68
C ASP A 266 -1.52 -16.90 22.22
N ASP A 267 -0.88 -17.05 23.38
CA ASP A 267 -0.09 -16.02 24.07
C ASP A 267 1.44 -16.20 23.94
N THR A 268 1.86 -17.22 23.19
CA THR A 268 3.28 -17.60 23.02
C THR A 268 4.11 -16.58 22.25
N VAL A 269 3.47 -15.75 21.41
CA VAL A 269 4.11 -14.71 20.61
C VAL A 269 3.70 -13.34 21.13
N ALA A 270 4.69 -12.50 21.43
CA ALA A 270 4.48 -11.09 21.77
C ALA A 270 5.25 -10.24 20.74
N LEU A 271 4.51 -9.38 20.01
CA LEU A 271 5.08 -8.48 19.00
C LEU A 271 4.13 -7.29 18.84
N ASP A 272 4.60 -6.08 19.10
CA ASP A 272 3.81 -4.86 18.99
C ASP A 272 4.44 -3.87 18.00
N ARG A 273 3.92 -3.86 16.77
CA ARG A 273 4.27 -2.90 15.71
C ARG A 273 3.19 -1.85 15.47
N THR A 274 2.33 -1.63 16.46
CA THR A 274 1.30 -0.60 16.32
C THR A 274 1.94 0.75 16.03
N LEU A 275 1.31 1.48 15.12
CA LEU A 275 1.71 2.81 14.71
C LEU A 275 0.82 3.86 15.38
N ARG A 276 1.35 5.05 15.59
CA ARG A 276 0.63 6.22 16.06
C ARG A 276 0.91 7.38 15.13
N SER A 277 -0.13 7.98 14.56
CA SER A 277 0.05 9.22 13.78
C SER A 277 0.22 10.41 14.70
N THR A 278 1.20 11.26 14.40
CA THR A 278 1.48 12.53 15.07
C THR A 278 1.33 13.73 14.14
N ARG A 279 0.74 13.52 12.96
CA ARG A 279 0.56 14.52 11.89
C ARG A 279 -0.76 15.28 12.08
N PRO A 280 -0.74 16.52 12.61
CA PRO A 280 -1.96 17.28 12.92
C PRO A 280 -2.73 17.70 11.66
N GLU A 281 -2.05 17.78 10.51
CA GLU A 281 -2.66 18.10 9.23
C GLU A 281 -3.37 16.89 8.57
N LEU A 282 -3.27 15.70 9.17
CA LEU A 282 -3.90 14.49 8.69
C LEU A 282 -5.35 14.44 9.18
N ASP A 283 -6.25 15.03 8.39
CA ASP A 283 -7.70 14.99 8.60
C ASP A 283 -8.32 13.89 7.72
N PHE A 284 -8.03 12.64 8.09
CA PHE A 284 -8.57 11.44 7.45
C PHE A 284 -9.03 10.47 8.52
N ALA A 285 -10.34 10.30 8.64
CA ALA A 285 -10.95 9.39 9.61
C ALA A 285 -11.02 7.98 9.04
N VAL A 286 -10.32 7.04 9.67
CA VAL A 286 -10.40 5.61 9.35
C VAL A 286 -11.56 4.98 10.13
N PRO A 287 -12.48 4.25 9.48
CA PRO A 287 -13.60 3.58 10.16
C PRO A 287 -13.14 2.48 11.13
N GLY A 288 -14.03 2.02 11.99
CA GLY A 288 -13.81 0.83 12.83
C GLY A 288 -13.69 -0.46 12.00
N TYR A 289 -13.09 -1.50 12.58
CA TYR A 289 -12.78 -2.75 11.86
C TYR A 289 -13.99 -3.46 11.28
N ASP A 290 -15.10 -3.49 12.00
CA ASP A 290 -16.30 -4.17 11.50
C ASP A 290 -16.73 -3.52 10.18
N HIS A 291 -16.83 -2.20 10.14
CA HIS A 291 -17.18 -1.46 8.95
C HIS A 291 -16.19 -1.64 7.80
N MET A 292 -14.86 -1.51 8.08
CA MET A 292 -13.82 -1.72 7.07
C MET A 292 -13.86 -3.13 6.46
N LEU A 293 -14.13 -4.17 7.26
CA LEU A 293 -14.19 -5.56 6.81
C LEU A 293 -15.48 -5.86 6.04
N GLU A 294 -16.62 -5.30 6.47
CA GLU A 294 -17.91 -5.40 5.77
C GLU A 294 -17.82 -4.77 4.38
N GLU A 295 -17.33 -3.54 4.29
CA GLU A 295 -17.14 -2.87 3.00
C GLU A 295 -16.13 -3.62 2.11
N LEU A 296 -15.03 -4.14 2.69
CA LEU A 296 -14.07 -4.94 1.94
C LEU A 296 -14.73 -6.19 1.35
N ARG A 297 -15.57 -6.90 2.14
CA ARG A 297 -16.33 -8.05 1.66
C ARG A 297 -17.25 -7.66 0.51
N GLU A 298 -18.04 -6.60 0.66
CA GLU A 298 -18.92 -6.10 -0.40
C GLU A 298 -18.15 -5.77 -1.68
N TRP A 299 -16.99 -5.14 -1.58
CA TRP A 299 -16.12 -4.86 -2.73
C TRP A 299 -15.56 -6.13 -3.39
N MET A 300 -15.30 -7.18 -2.61
CA MET A 300 -14.87 -8.47 -3.15
C MET A 300 -16.02 -9.19 -3.87
N GLU A 301 -17.25 -9.11 -3.34
CA GLU A 301 -18.46 -9.73 -3.92
C GLU A 301 -18.97 -8.96 -5.14
N ALA A 302 -18.86 -7.64 -5.15
CA ALA A 302 -19.25 -6.77 -6.27
C ALA A 302 -18.25 -6.80 -7.46
N ALA A 303 -17.22 -7.64 -7.40
CA ALA A 303 -16.29 -7.80 -8.52
C ALA A 303 -17.01 -8.45 -9.71
N PRO A 304 -16.86 -7.88 -10.93
CA PRO A 304 -17.48 -8.44 -12.12
C PRO A 304 -16.89 -9.79 -12.54
#